data_17ee0903baa84ddb16edeaff24f6cf12
#
_entry.id   17ee0903baa84ddb16edeaff24f6cf12
#
_cell.length_a   1.000
_cell.length_b   1.000
_cell.length_c   1.000
_cell.angle_alpha   90.00
_cell.angle_beta   90.00
_cell.angle_gamma   90.00
#
_symmetry.space_group_name_H-M   'P 1'
#
loop_
_entity.id
_entity.type
_entity.pdbx_description
1 polymer ?
#
loop_
_entity_poly.entity_id
_entity_poly.type
_entity_poly.pdbx_seq_one_letter_code
_entity_poly.pdbx_strand_id
1 'polypeptide(L)'
;MSRPRYKWWGYVKAMIRAYPTLEEKLCQGTEGREREAVCRAKEATCALADGKDRLRLVEMVFFKQTHTLDGAAQEIPCSLRTARRWHRDFIRQVAKEFGLL
;
A
#
# COMPACT_ATOMS: atom_id res chain seq x y z
N MET A 1 -18.21 9.35 -4.63
CA MET A 1 -17.18 8.44 -4.12
C MET A 1 -17.69 7.02 -4.13
N SER A 2 -17.00 6.12 -4.78
CA SER A 2 -17.39 4.71 -4.77
C SER A 2 -17.05 4.10 -3.42
N ARG A 3 -17.97 3.31 -2.88
CA ARG A 3 -17.73 2.57 -1.63
C ARG A 3 -16.70 1.47 -1.91
N PRO A 4 -15.82 1.14 -0.93
CA PRO A 4 -14.96 -0.02 -1.05
C PRO A 4 -15.81 -1.26 -1.30
N ARG A 5 -15.43 -2.05 -2.29
CA ARG A 5 -16.16 -3.28 -2.63
C ARG A 5 -16.00 -4.36 -1.55
N TYR A 6 -14.92 -4.28 -0.76
CA TYR A 6 -14.55 -5.30 0.21
C TYR A 6 -14.64 -4.75 1.64
N LYS A 7 -15.16 -5.59 2.55
CA LYS A 7 -15.27 -5.22 3.97
C LYS A 7 -13.92 -4.99 4.62
N TRP A 8 -12.89 -5.69 4.15
CA TRP A 8 -11.54 -5.60 4.70
C TRP A 8 -10.77 -4.37 4.21
N TRP A 9 -11.31 -3.59 3.29
CA TRP A 9 -10.60 -2.49 2.64
C TRP A 9 -10.01 -1.49 3.64
N GLY A 10 -10.81 -1.03 4.57
CA GLY A 10 -10.36 -0.08 5.60
C GLY A 10 -9.30 -0.67 6.51
N TYR A 11 -9.47 -1.94 6.88
CA TYR A 11 -8.49 -2.66 7.72
C TYR A 11 -7.13 -2.76 7.01
N VAL A 12 -7.13 -3.13 5.75
CA VAL A 12 -5.88 -3.25 4.99
C VAL A 12 -5.20 -1.88 4.82
N LYS A 13 -5.96 -0.82 4.55
CA LYS A 13 -5.40 0.53 4.50
C LYS A 13 -4.74 0.93 5.82
N ALA A 14 -5.40 0.63 6.94
CA ALA A 14 -4.83 0.89 8.26
C ALA A 14 -3.54 0.10 8.49
N MET A 15 -3.51 -1.15 8.07
CA MET A 15 -2.32 -2.01 8.14
C MET A 15 -1.14 -1.40 7.37
N ILE A 16 -1.40 -0.91 6.16
CA ILE A 16 -0.37 -0.29 5.33
C ILE A 16 0.16 0.99 5.99
N ARG A 17 -0.73 1.82 6.53
CA ARG A 17 -0.34 3.06 7.22
C ARG A 17 0.48 2.80 8.47
N ALA A 18 0.21 1.71 9.16
CA ALA A 18 0.93 1.32 10.38
C ALA A 18 2.30 0.71 10.08
N TYR A 19 2.57 0.31 8.84
CA TYR A 19 3.78 -0.43 8.49
C TYR A 19 5.09 0.23 8.93
N PRO A 20 5.30 1.55 8.75
CA PRO A 20 6.56 2.16 9.21
C PRO A 20 6.83 1.95 10.69
N THR A 21 5.77 2.01 11.52
CA THR A 21 5.89 1.73 12.96
C THR A 21 6.14 0.25 13.22
N LEU A 22 5.43 -0.64 12.51
CA LEU A 22 5.59 -2.08 12.65
C LEU A 22 6.98 -2.55 12.20
N GLU A 23 7.56 -1.89 11.20
CA GLU A 23 8.89 -2.23 10.71
C GLU A 23 9.97 -1.99 11.77
N GLU A 24 9.77 -1.00 12.64
CA GLU A 24 10.72 -0.65 13.70
C GLU A 24 10.54 -1.51 14.95
N LYS A 25 9.46 -2.28 15.05
CA LYS A 25 9.16 -3.09 16.22
C LYS A 25 9.48 -4.56 15.99
N LEU A 26 9.80 -5.25 17.08
CA LEU A 26 9.85 -6.70 17.08
C LEU A 26 8.41 -7.20 17.22
N CYS A 27 7.75 -7.46 16.09
CA CYS A 27 6.35 -7.82 16.06
C CYS A 27 6.15 -9.34 16.12
N GLN A 28 5.10 -9.77 16.84
CA GLN A 28 4.70 -11.18 16.92
C GLN A 28 3.18 -11.27 16.68
N GLY A 29 2.70 -12.48 16.39
CA GLY A 29 1.29 -12.73 16.20
C GLY A 29 0.72 -11.94 15.02
N THR A 30 -0.43 -11.29 15.24
CA THR A 30 -1.13 -10.57 14.19
C THR A 30 -0.30 -9.41 13.64
N GLU A 31 0.37 -8.65 14.49
CA GLU A 31 1.23 -7.55 14.04
C GLU A 31 2.38 -8.04 13.15
N GLY A 32 2.97 -9.17 13.49
CA GLY A 32 4.03 -9.77 12.68
C GLY A 32 3.51 -10.20 11.31
N ARG A 33 2.30 -10.77 11.26
CA ARG A 33 1.65 -11.14 10.00
C ARG A 33 1.31 -9.91 9.15
N GLU A 34 0.84 -8.86 9.78
CA GLU A 34 0.51 -7.60 9.10
C GLU A 34 1.77 -6.98 8.48
N ARG A 35 2.86 -6.90 9.25
CA ARG A 35 4.13 -6.40 8.77
C ARG A 35 4.64 -7.22 7.59
N GLU A 36 4.58 -8.54 7.70
CA GLU A 36 5.06 -9.43 6.64
C GLU A 36 4.23 -9.30 5.37
N ALA A 37 2.91 -9.15 5.50
CA ALA A 37 2.04 -8.98 4.34
C ALA A 37 2.40 -7.72 3.55
N VAL A 38 2.62 -6.60 4.23
CA VAL A 38 3.03 -5.35 3.58
C VAL A 38 4.42 -5.48 2.97
N CYS A 39 5.35 -6.11 3.68
CA CYS A 39 6.71 -6.34 3.18
C CYS A 39 6.71 -7.16 1.89
N ARG A 40 5.94 -8.24 1.85
CA ARG A 40 5.82 -9.09 0.66
C ARG A 40 5.15 -8.36 -0.50
N ALA A 41 4.16 -7.52 -0.20
CA ALA A 41 3.51 -6.69 -1.22
C ALA A 41 4.49 -5.68 -1.82
N LYS A 42 5.37 -5.10 -1.00
CA LYS A 42 6.43 -4.22 -1.49
C LYS A 42 7.39 -4.96 -2.42
N GLU A 43 7.79 -6.16 -2.03
CA GLU A 43 8.70 -6.98 -2.85
C GLU A 43 8.06 -7.34 -4.19
N ALA A 44 6.80 -7.77 -4.18
CA ALA A 44 6.07 -8.12 -5.39
C ALA A 44 5.92 -6.91 -6.31
N THR A 45 5.64 -5.73 -5.74
CA THR A 45 5.52 -4.49 -6.49
C THR A 45 6.86 -4.07 -7.09
N CYS A 46 7.93 -4.20 -6.32
CA CYS A 46 9.27 -3.86 -6.77
C CYS A 46 9.72 -4.68 -7.99
N ALA A 47 9.23 -5.90 -8.11
CA ALA A 47 9.55 -6.78 -9.23
C ALA A 47 8.88 -6.36 -10.54
N LEU A 48 7.88 -5.47 -10.50
CA LEU A 48 7.19 -4.99 -11.69
C LEU A 48 8.04 -3.96 -12.43
N ALA A 49 7.80 -3.81 -13.75
CA ALA A 49 8.52 -2.85 -14.57
C ALA A 49 8.36 -1.41 -14.06
N ASP A 50 7.16 -1.07 -13.59
CA ASP A 50 6.84 0.24 -13.02
C ASP A 50 6.89 0.26 -11.49
N GLY A 51 7.52 -0.75 -10.88
CA GLY A 51 7.52 -0.94 -9.45
C GLY A 51 8.11 0.21 -8.66
N LYS A 52 9.16 0.83 -9.17
CA LYS A 52 9.82 1.97 -8.52
C LYS A 52 8.86 3.14 -8.34
N ASP A 53 8.12 3.48 -9.37
CA ASP A 53 7.15 4.57 -9.32
C ASP A 53 5.95 4.21 -8.45
N ARG A 54 5.49 2.96 -8.52
CA ARG A 54 4.40 2.47 -7.67
C ARG A 54 4.77 2.56 -6.20
N LEU A 55 5.98 2.14 -5.82
CA LEU A 55 6.43 2.20 -4.43
C LEU A 55 6.63 3.64 -3.97
N ARG A 56 7.07 4.53 -4.84
CA ARG A 56 7.18 5.95 -4.53
C ARG A 56 5.83 6.53 -4.16
N LEU A 57 4.78 6.18 -4.92
CA LEU A 57 3.41 6.60 -4.61
C LEU A 57 2.94 6.05 -3.27
N VAL A 58 3.18 4.77 -3.01
CA VAL A 58 2.81 4.13 -1.74
C VAL A 58 3.50 4.84 -0.57
N GLU A 59 4.78 5.14 -0.71
CA GLU A 59 5.54 5.85 0.32
C GLU A 59 4.94 7.22 0.63
N MET A 60 4.64 8.01 -0.40
CA MET A 60 4.09 9.36 -0.21
C MET A 60 2.70 9.36 0.39
N VAL A 61 1.83 8.44 -0.04
CA VAL A 61 0.42 8.44 0.36
C VAL A 61 0.18 7.67 1.65
N PHE A 62 0.80 6.51 1.80
CA PHE A 62 0.55 5.61 2.93
C PHE A 62 1.57 5.72 4.05
N PHE A 63 2.86 5.68 3.72
CA PHE A 63 3.91 5.56 4.75
C PHE A 63 4.25 6.91 5.35
N LYS A 64 4.61 7.86 4.54
CA LYS A 64 4.95 9.21 5.01
C LYS A 64 3.73 10.10 5.19
N GLN A 65 2.65 9.78 4.47
CA GLN A 65 1.39 10.54 4.49
C GLN A 65 1.60 12.03 4.23
N THR A 66 2.55 12.34 3.35
CA THR A 66 2.92 13.72 2.98
C THR A 66 2.11 14.24 1.80
N HIS A 67 1.47 13.36 1.06
CA HIS A 67 0.75 13.70 -0.16
C HIS A 67 -0.63 13.05 -0.19
N THR A 68 -1.59 13.76 -0.80
CA THR A 68 -2.82 13.15 -1.26
C THR A 68 -2.50 12.34 -2.52
N LEU A 69 -3.44 11.53 -2.97
CA LEU A 69 -3.26 10.76 -4.20
C LEU A 69 -3.05 11.70 -5.40
N ASP A 70 -3.80 12.80 -5.48
CA ASP A 70 -3.63 13.82 -6.52
C ASP A 70 -2.23 14.44 -6.47
N GLY A 71 -1.77 14.82 -5.29
CA GLY A 71 -0.45 15.41 -5.11
C GLY A 71 0.67 14.46 -5.50
N ALA A 72 0.54 13.19 -5.13
CA ALA A 72 1.52 12.16 -5.49
C ALA A 72 1.56 11.95 -7.01
N ALA A 73 0.40 11.96 -7.67
CA ALA A 73 0.33 11.81 -9.13
C ALA A 73 1.03 12.97 -9.87
N GLN A 74 1.04 14.16 -9.28
CA GLN A 74 1.76 15.31 -9.85
C GLN A 74 3.27 15.18 -9.66
N GLU A 75 3.71 14.68 -8.51
CA GLU A 75 5.13 14.46 -8.21
C GLU A 75 5.72 13.33 -9.05
N ILE A 76 4.97 12.26 -9.20
CA ILE A 76 5.32 11.13 -10.06
C ILE A 76 4.65 11.42 -11.39
N PRO A 77 5.37 11.67 -12.49
CA PRO A 77 4.70 12.06 -13.75
C PRO A 77 3.80 10.95 -14.28
N CYS A 78 2.60 10.85 -13.71
CA CYS A 78 1.59 9.88 -14.13
C CYS A 78 0.20 10.53 -14.03
N SER A 79 -0.78 9.94 -14.73
CA SER A 79 -2.16 10.42 -14.64
C SER A 79 -2.77 10.02 -13.30
N LEU A 80 -3.78 10.77 -12.86
CA LEU A 80 -4.53 10.43 -11.65
C LEU A 80 -5.17 9.04 -11.77
N ARG A 81 -5.62 8.69 -12.98
CA ARG A 81 -6.18 7.36 -13.24
C ARG A 81 -5.16 6.25 -12.96
N THR A 82 -3.92 6.44 -13.41
CA THR A 82 -2.83 5.49 -13.16
C THR A 82 -2.51 5.43 -11.66
N ALA A 83 -2.45 6.59 -11.00
CA ALA A 83 -2.19 6.65 -9.55
C ALA A 83 -3.27 5.91 -8.76
N ARG A 84 -4.54 6.09 -9.13
CA ARG A 84 -5.66 5.37 -8.49
C ARG A 84 -5.55 3.87 -8.69
N ARG A 85 -5.15 3.42 -9.86
CA ARG A 85 -4.94 2.01 -10.15
C ARG A 85 -3.82 1.44 -9.29
N TRP A 86 -2.69 2.11 -9.22
CA TRP A 86 -1.55 1.68 -8.40
C TRP A 86 -1.90 1.62 -6.91
N HIS A 87 -2.63 2.61 -6.43
CA HIS A 87 -3.11 2.67 -5.05
C HIS A 87 -3.98 1.45 -4.72
N ARG A 88 -4.96 1.16 -5.58
CA ARG A 88 -5.84 0.00 -5.42
C ARG A 88 -5.07 -1.31 -5.53
N ASP A 89 -4.18 -1.42 -6.50
CA ASP A 89 -3.42 -2.64 -6.74
C ASP A 89 -2.55 -2.99 -5.53
N PHE A 90 -1.95 -2.00 -4.89
CA PHE A 90 -1.14 -2.24 -3.70
C PHE A 90 -2.00 -2.74 -2.53
N ILE A 91 -3.15 -2.12 -2.30
CA ILE A 91 -4.08 -2.56 -1.25
C ILE A 91 -4.50 -4.01 -1.48
N ARG A 92 -4.82 -4.35 -2.72
CA ARG A 92 -5.22 -5.73 -3.06
C ARG A 92 -4.06 -6.71 -2.91
N GLN A 93 -2.85 -6.29 -3.24
CA GLN A 93 -1.67 -7.14 -3.06
C GLN A 93 -1.43 -7.45 -1.59
N VAL A 94 -1.55 -6.44 -0.71
CA VAL A 94 -1.43 -6.65 0.73
C VAL A 94 -2.51 -7.60 1.23
N ALA A 95 -3.76 -7.41 0.78
CA ALA A 95 -4.87 -8.28 1.15
C ALA A 95 -4.60 -9.74 0.74
N LYS A 96 -4.06 -9.94 -0.44
CA LYS A 96 -3.69 -11.26 -0.95
C LYS A 96 -2.60 -11.89 -0.07
N GLU A 97 -1.56 -11.15 0.25
CA GLU A 97 -0.46 -11.63 1.07
C GLU A 97 -0.90 -11.96 2.51
N PHE A 98 -1.87 -11.22 3.02
CA PHE A 98 -2.42 -11.45 4.37
C PHE A 98 -3.43 -12.60 4.39
N GLY A 99 -3.94 -13.03 3.23
CA GLY A 99 -4.88 -14.14 3.14
C GLY A 99 -6.35 -13.74 3.08
N LEU A 100 -6.64 -12.47 2.73
CA LEU A 100 -8.02 -11.96 2.61
C LEU A 100 -8.58 -12.08 1.20
N LEU A 101 -7.76 -12.39 0.24
CA LEU A 101 -8.15 -12.64 -1.15
C LEU A 101 -7.88 -14.07 -1.55
#